data_9edec9ffeb9f5089e807946f68218182
#
_entry.id   9edec9ffeb9f5089e807946f68218182
#
_cell.length_a   1.000
_cell.length_b   1.000
_cell.length_c   1.000
_cell.angle_alpha   90.00
_cell.angle_beta   90.00
_cell.angle_gamma   90.00
#
_symmetry.space_group_name_H-M   'P 1'
#
loop_
_entity.id
_entity.type
_entity.pdbx_description
1 polymer ?
#
loop_
_entity_poly.entity_id
_entity_poly.type
_entity_poly.pdbx_seq_one_letter_code
_entity_poly.pdbx_strand_id
1 'polypeptide(L)'
;MKKLLLATILLIGISKIVLAQTGPADVNTVVDAEKNFNKQVERKGIKGGFLTVADPVGIVFKPNVVNITDFYNSIDKQAGTLTSTPDFARIAVNGDLGFTAGPYVYQNGNDDSDKVFGDYVSIWRADNDGKFKLLINLGIQHPEAEQAAPIDFKNSDLKERVALSKDPFGGKKIIMATDNLFNHSLTLSTLAAYKEFLSAEGRYYFPGFEPVIGQDKIMKFIDNEAITITATTTDAGRASSNDLAYSYGKARIKKGDIVSDYNYVRIWEIDASHKWNILLEVFSSVENE
;
A
#
# COMPACT_ATOMS: atom_id res chain seq x y z
N MET A 1 71.18 -8.09 -27.49
CA MET A 1 69.95 -7.71 -28.16
C MET A 1 68.80 -8.32 -27.36
N LYS A 2 68.14 -7.52 -26.47
CA LYS A 2 67.02 -7.98 -25.62
C LYS A 2 65.70 -7.63 -26.36
N LYS A 3 64.90 -8.62 -26.72
CA LYS A 3 63.56 -8.42 -27.29
C LYS A 3 62.58 -8.17 -26.19
N LEU A 4 62.01 -6.96 -26.17
CA LEU A 4 60.90 -6.58 -25.30
C LEU A 4 59.59 -7.11 -25.88
N LEU A 5 58.93 -8.03 -25.18
CA LEU A 5 57.58 -8.52 -25.53
C LEU A 5 56.58 -7.59 -24.87
N LEU A 6 55.85 -6.80 -25.65
CA LEU A 6 54.74 -5.98 -25.18
C LEU A 6 53.49 -6.86 -25.15
N ALA A 7 53.01 -7.21 -23.96
CA ALA A 7 51.71 -7.88 -23.76
C ALA A 7 50.61 -6.85 -23.66
N THR A 8 49.81 -6.72 -24.70
CA THR A 8 48.61 -5.88 -24.71
C THR A 8 47.46 -6.64 -24.03
N ILE A 9 47.12 -6.25 -22.80
CA ILE A 9 45.95 -6.77 -22.09
C ILE A 9 44.72 -6.04 -22.65
N LEU A 10 43.91 -6.78 -23.41
CA LEU A 10 42.62 -6.33 -23.90
C LEU A 10 41.59 -6.43 -22.76
N LEU A 11 41.27 -5.33 -22.10
CA LEU A 11 40.16 -5.28 -21.13
C LEU A 11 38.84 -5.33 -21.90
N ILE A 12 38.22 -6.49 -21.97
CA ILE A 12 36.86 -6.63 -22.44
C ILE A 12 35.93 -6.18 -21.29
N GLY A 13 35.49 -4.93 -21.38
CA GLY A 13 34.42 -4.42 -20.53
C GLY A 13 33.11 -5.16 -20.85
N ILE A 14 32.69 -6.04 -19.96
CA ILE A 14 31.36 -6.66 -20.03
C ILE A 14 30.35 -5.59 -19.64
N SER A 15 29.86 -4.83 -20.61
CA SER A 15 28.70 -3.98 -20.45
C SER A 15 27.50 -4.92 -20.20
N LYS A 16 26.96 -4.93 -18.96
CA LYS A 16 25.66 -5.53 -18.71
C LYS A 16 24.64 -4.77 -19.53
N ILE A 17 24.21 -5.35 -20.65
CA ILE A 17 23.04 -4.87 -21.39
C ILE A 17 21.84 -5.16 -20.47
N VAL A 18 21.39 -4.15 -19.74
CA VAL A 18 20.08 -4.19 -19.08
C VAL A 18 19.08 -4.12 -20.23
N LEU A 19 18.53 -5.27 -20.60
CA LEU A 19 17.36 -5.32 -21.47
C LEU A 19 16.25 -4.57 -20.75
N ALA A 20 15.94 -3.37 -21.20
CA ALA A 20 14.78 -2.64 -20.73
C ALA A 20 13.55 -3.52 -21.00
N GLN A 21 12.85 -3.92 -19.94
CA GLN A 21 11.58 -4.62 -20.05
C GLN A 21 10.61 -3.72 -20.81
N THR A 22 10.24 -4.10 -22.02
CA THR A 22 9.36 -3.29 -22.88
C THR A 22 7.87 -3.52 -22.61
N GLY A 23 7.51 -4.64 -21.98
CA GLY A 23 6.13 -4.97 -21.63
C GLY A 23 5.68 -4.32 -20.32
N PRO A 24 4.36 -4.35 -20.03
CA PRO A 24 3.81 -3.90 -18.75
C PRO A 24 4.42 -4.70 -17.60
N ALA A 25 4.42 -4.10 -16.41
CA ALA A 25 4.87 -4.81 -15.22
C ALA A 25 3.88 -5.92 -14.82
N ASP A 26 4.41 -6.99 -14.24
CA ASP A 26 3.61 -8.13 -13.75
C ASP A 26 3.31 -7.95 -12.26
N VAL A 27 2.03 -8.00 -11.89
CA VAL A 27 1.54 -7.90 -10.49
C VAL A 27 2.17 -8.95 -9.58
N ASN A 28 2.57 -10.09 -10.10
CA ASN A 28 3.26 -11.11 -9.31
C ASN A 28 4.57 -10.60 -8.71
N THR A 29 5.21 -9.59 -9.30
CA THR A 29 6.43 -9.00 -8.75
C THR A 29 6.20 -8.29 -7.40
N VAL A 30 5.09 -7.59 -7.22
CA VAL A 30 4.73 -6.97 -5.93
C VAL A 30 4.18 -8.00 -4.94
N VAL A 31 3.44 -8.99 -5.43
CA VAL A 31 2.98 -10.14 -4.60
C VAL A 31 4.19 -10.92 -4.05
N ASP A 32 5.23 -11.12 -4.86
CA ASP A 32 6.45 -11.79 -4.42
C ASP A 32 7.27 -10.92 -3.44
N ALA A 33 7.18 -9.59 -3.52
CA ALA A 33 7.76 -8.69 -2.52
C ALA A 33 7.10 -8.92 -1.14
N GLU A 34 5.76 -9.03 -1.08
CA GLU A 34 5.01 -9.36 0.15
C GLU A 34 5.40 -10.75 0.68
N LYS A 35 5.44 -11.77 -0.18
CA LYS A 35 5.87 -13.12 0.22
C LYS A 35 7.31 -13.13 0.74
N ASN A 36 8.20 -12.32 0.16
CA ASN A 36 9.56 -12.17 0.67
C ASN A 36 9.57 -11.48 2.04
N PHE A 37 8.75 -10.45 2.24
CA PHE A 37 8.58 -9.82 3.56
C PHE A 37 8.18 -10.85 4.61
N ASN A 38 7.16 -11.68 4.35
CA ASN A 38 6.74 -12.75 5.26
C ASN A 38 7.89 -13.72 5.60
N LYS A 39 8.68 -14.14 4.60
CA LYS A 39 9.88 -14.97 4.82
C LYS A 39 10.93 -14.28 5.69
N GLN A 40 11.10 -12.95 5.56
CA GLN A 40 12.02 -12.22 6.43
C GLN A 40 11.48 -12.10 7.85
N VAL A 41 10.16 -11.90 8.02
CA VAL A 41 9.49 -11.91 9.34
C VAL A 41 9.67 -13.27 10.02
N GLU A 42 9.42 -14.36 9.32
CA GLU A 42 9.60 -15.72 9.84
C GLU A 42 11.05 -15.98 10.30
N ARG A 43 12.03 -15.55 9.51
CA ARG A 43 13.46 -15.81 9.77
C ARG A 43 14.09 -14.89 10.81
N LYS A 44 13.67 -13.64 10.90
CA LYS A 44 14.33 -12.55 11.66
C LYS A 44 13.43 -11.94 12.74
N GLY A 45 12.20 -12.42 12.86
CA GLY A 45 11.14 -11.79 13.66
C GLY A 45 10.58 -10.53 12.97
N ILE A 46 9.50 -9.99 13.55
CA ILE A 46 8.75 -8.86 12.99
C ILE A 46 9.66 -7.65 12.75
N LYS A 47 10.41 -7.22 13.78
CA LYS A 47 11.38 -6.11 13.65
C LYS A 47 12.35 -6.32 12.49
N GLY A 48 12.99 -7.49 12.44
CA GLY A 48 13.99 -7.80 11.41
C GLY A 48 13.39 -7.90 10.01
N GLY A 49 12.16 -8.38 9.90
CA GLY A 49 11.40 -8.41 8.65
C GLY A 49 11.19 -7.01 8.08
N PHE A 50 10.59 -6.11 8.88
CA PHE A 50 10.36 -4.73 8.48
C PHE A 50 11.65 -4.00 8.09
N LEU A 51 12.69 -4.07 8.93
CA LEU A 51 13.99 -3.42 8.64
C LEU A 51 14.66 -3.93 7.34
N THR A 52 14.40 -5.18 6.96
CA THR A 52 15.00 -5.75 5.73
C THR A 52 14.37 -5.17 4.46
N VAL A 53 13.08 -4.87 4.48
CA VAL A 53 12.33 -4.44 3.29
C VAL A 53 11.98 -2.95 3.28
N ALA A 54 12.24 -2.22 4.37
CA ALA A 54 11.88 -0.81 4.51
C ALA A 54 12.42 0.05 3.36
N ASP A 55 11.58 0.92 2.84
CA ASP A 55 12.00 2.07 2.05
C ASP A 55 12.64 3.10 3.00
N PRO A 56 13.68 3.84 2.61
CA PRO A 56 14.31 4.86 3.46
C PRO A 56 13.34 5.90 4.02
N VAL A 57 12.28 6.23 3.29
CA VAL A 57 11.22 7.15 3.75
C VAL A 57 9.93 6.41 4.10
N GLY A 58 9.99 5.07 4.21
CA GLY A 58 8.84 4.23 4.50
C GLY A 58 8.23 4.52 5.86
N ILE A 59 6.92 4.42 5.97
CA ILE A 59 6.14 4.74 7.17
C ILE A 59 5.25 3.59 7.64
N VAL A 60 5.02 3.56 8.95
CA VAL A 60 3.99 2.78 9.64
C VAL A 60 3.17 3.70 10.55
N PHE A 61 2.03 3.21 11.03
CA PHE A 61 1.14 3.96 11.93
C PHE A 61 1.20 3.30 13.34
N LYS A 62 1.73 4.05 14.36
CA LYS A 62 2.01 3.52 15.71
C LYS A 62 1.81 4.57 16.84
N PRO A 63 0.60 4.99 17.18
CA PRO A 63 -0.60 5.15 16.38
C PRO A 63 -0.44 6.26 15.32
N ASN A 64 0.49 7.19 15.54
CA ASN A 64 0.81 8.24 14.57
C ASN A 64 1.77 7.72 13.49
N VAL A 65 1.84 8.47 12.40
CA VAL A 65 2.81 8.21 11.31
C VAL A 65 4.23 8.29 11.86
N VAL A 66 5.01 7.25 11.63
CA VAL A 66 6.43 7.17 12.02
C VAL A 66 7.21 6.44 10.94
N ASN A 67 8.48 6.84 10.73
CA ASN A 67 9.36 6.13 9.80
C ASN A 67 9.59 4.68 10.27
N ILE A 68 9.52 3.71 9.33
CA ILE A 68 9.68 2.27 9.64
C ILE A 68 11.01 2.01 10.35
N THR A 69 12.10 2.54 9.79
CA THR A 69 13.44 2.29 10.30
C THR A 69 13.63 2.90 11.69
N ASP A 70 13.15 4.14 11.90
CA ASP A 70 13.24 4.83 13.18
C ASP A 70 12.44 4.09 14.26
N PHE A 71 11.19 3.70 13.95
CA PHE A 71 10.34 2.97 14.89
C PHE A 71 10.98 1.63 15.29
N TYR A 72 11.33 0.79 14.30
CA TYR A 72 11.86 -0.53 14.62
C TYR A 72 13.27 -0.51 15.23
N ASN A 73 14.06 0.54 15.00
CA ASN A 73 15.34 0.72 15.70
C ASN A 73 15.16 1.21 17.14
N SER A 74 14.08 1.91 17.45
CA SER A 74 13.82 2.42 18.81
C SER A 74 13.34 1.35 19.80
N ILE A 75 12.92 0.18 19.33
CA ILE A 75 12.47 -0.93 20.17
C ILE A 75 13.51 -2.07 20.17
N ASP A 76 13.69 -2.75 21.30
CA ASP A 76 14.60 -3.88 21.38
C ASP A 76 14.11 -5.08 20.57
N LYS A 77 12.86 -5.46 20.76
CA LYS A 77 12.20 -6.60 20.11
C LYS A 77 10.70 -6.36 20.01
N GLN A 78 10.09 -6.79 18.92
CA GLN A 78 8.65 -7.01 18.87
C GLN A 78 8.37 -8.49 19.06
N ALA A 79 7.64 -8.84 20.10
CA ALA A 79 7.27 -10.23 20.42
C ALA A 79 6.23 -10.75 19.42
N GLY A 80 6.00 -12.05 19.47
CA GLY A 80 4.99 -12.72 18.65
C GLY A 80 5.41 -13.06 17.25
N THR A 81 4.48 -13.65 16.52
CA THR A 81 4.57 -13.99 15.10
C THR A 81 3.56 -13.18 14.30
N LEU A 82 3.90 -12.88 13.07
CA LEU A 82 3.02 -12.19 12.12
C LEU A 82 3.07 -12.97 10.81
N THR A 83 1.90 -13.36 10.32
CA THR A 83 1.73 -13.98 9.00
C THR A 83 0.71 -13.18 8.22
N SER A 84 0.97 -12.92 6.95
CA SER A 84 0.02 -12.25 6.07
C SER A 84 -0.07 -12.98 4.73
N THR A 85 -1.22 -12.92 4.09
CA THR A 85 -1.45 -13.56 2.79
C THR A 85 -2.13 -12.55 1.87
N PRO A 86 -1.47 -12.12 0.78
CA PRO A 86 -2.11 -11.20 -0.14
C PRO A 86 -3.28 -11.89 -0.88
N ASP A 87 -4.41 -11.21 -0.94
CA ASP A 87 -5.56 -11.57 -1.76
C ASP A 87 -5.95 -10.47 -2.74
N PHE A 88 -5.41 -9.26 -2.56
CA PHE A 88 -5.67 -8.11 -3.40
C PHE A 88 -4.36 -7.40 -3.75
N ALA A 89 -4.11 -7.20 -5.03
CA ALA A 89 -2.90 -6.53 -5.48
C ALA A 89 -3.09 -5.82 -6.83
N ARG A 90 -2.41 -4.69 -7.01
CA ARG A 90 -2.23 -3.99 -8.29
C ARG A 90 -0.79 -3.53 -8.43
N ILE A 91 -0.38 -3.35 -9.66
CA ILE A 91 0.91 -2.78 -10.00
C ILE A 91 0.73 -1.75 -11.12
N ALA A 92 1.43 -0.62 -11.01
CA ALA A 92 1.50 0.37 -12.07
C ALA A 92 2.21 -0.19 -13.31
N VAL A 93 1.81 0.22 -14.51
CA VAL A 93 2.36 -0.34 -15.76
C VAL A 93 3.88 -0.19 -15.85
N ASN A 94 4.45 0.86 -15.27
CA ASN A 94 5.92 1.05 -15.23
C ASN A 94 6.61 0.18 -14.18
N GLY A 95 5.87 -0.43 -13.25
CA GLY A 95 6.43 -1.31 -12.22
C GLY A 95 7.19 -0.59 -11.11
N ASP A 96 7.02 0.71 -10.96
CA ASP A 96 7.69 1.52 -9.95
C ASP A 96 6.86 1.71 -8.67
N LEU A 97 5.55 1.41 -8.72
CA LEU A 97 4.62 1.44 -7.61
C LEU A 97 3.66 0.26 -7.70
N GLY A 98 3.34 -0.34 -6.57
CA GLY A 98 2.32 -1.36 -6.43
C GLY A 98 1.83 -1.45 -4.99
N PHE A 99 0.79 -2.22 -4.76
CA PHE A 99 0.32 -2.54 -3.41
C PHE A 99 -0.14 -3.99 -3.32
N THR A 100 -0.14 -4.48 -2.09
CA THR A 100 -0.75 -5.73 -1.67
C THR A 100 -1.64 -5.47 -0.47
N ALA A 101 -2.73 -6.19 -0.38
CA ALA A 101 -3.60 -6.20 0.79
C ALA A 101 -4.14 -7.61 1.01
N GLY A 102 -4.64 -7.89 2.20
CA GLY A 102 -5.22 -9.18 2.55
C GLY A 102 -5.17 -9.47 4.05
N PRO A 103 -5.62 -10.66 4.46
CA PRO A 103 -5.66 -11.04 5.85
C PRO A 103 -4.26 -11.20 6.46
N TYR A 104 -4.18 -10.88 7.77
CA TYR A 104 -3.04 -11.22 8.61
C TYR A 104 -3.49 -11.88 9.91
N VAL A 105 -2.58 -12.66 10.49
CA VAL A 105 -2.70 -13.17 11.85
C VAL A 105 -1.46 -12.74 12.63
N TYR A 106 -1.68 -12.05 13.74
CA TYR A 106 -0.66 -11.79 14.75
C TYR A 106 -0.93 -12.65 15.96
N GLN A 107 0.10 -13.28 16.51
CA GLN A 107 -0.01 -14.11 17.72
C GLN A 107 1.15 -13.83 18.66
N ASN A 108 0.82 -13.48 19.92
CA ASN A 108 1.82 -13.18 20.95
C ASN A 108 1.73 -14.16 22.12
N GLY A 109 1.66 -15.43 21.81
CA GLY A 109 1.56 -16.53 22.76
C GLY A 109 1.47 -17.85 22.02
N ASN A 110 1.10 -18.91 22.73
CA ASN A 110 0.98 -20.25 22.15
C ASN A 110 -0.48 -20.74 22.04
N ASP A 111 -1.41 -20.03 22.65
CA ASP A 111 -2.82 -20.40 22.65
C ASP A 111 -3.56 -19.75 21.48
N ASP A 112 -4.59 -20.42 20.98
CA ASP A 112 -5.43 -19.88 19.91
C ASP A 112 -6.13 -18.56 20.31
N SER A 113 -6.40 -18.35 21.58
CA SER A 113 -6.94 -17.12 22.13
C SER A 113 -5.99 -15.93 22.05
N ASP A 114 -4.69 -16.16 21.79
CA ASP A 114 -3.68 -15.10 21.64
C ASP A 114 -3.60 -14.57 20.19
N LYS A 115 -4.42 -15.14 19.30
CA LYS A 115 -4.47 -14.70 17.90
C LYS A 115 -5.29 -13.43 17.73
N VAL A 116 -4.74 -12.51 16.99
CA VAL A 116 -5.39 -11.29 16.53
C VAL A 116 -5.49 -11.36 15.02
N PHE A 117 -6.71 -11.25 14.51
CA PHE A 117 -7.01 -11.28 13.08
C PHE A 117 -7.24 -9.88 12.56
N GLY A 118 -7.01 -9.71 11.27
CA GLY A 118 -7.25 -8.45 10.60
C GLY A 118 -6.83 -8.46 9.14
N ASP A 119 -6.88 -7.29 8.54
CA ASP A 119 -6.40 -7.05 7.18
C ASP A 119 -5.31 -6.00 7.16
N TYR A 120 -4.34 -6.17 6.25
CA TYR A 120 -3.23 -5.25 6.04
C TYR A 120 -3.28 -4.63 4.66
N VAL A 121 -2.61 -3.49 4.54
CA VAL A 121 -2.28 -2.85 3.27
C VAL A 121 -0.79 -2.51 3.27
N SER A 122 -0.06 -2.98 2.27
CA SER A 122 1.34 -2.66 2.03
C SER A 122 1.49 -1.95 0.70
N ILE A 123 2.04 -0.74 0.70
CA ILE A 123 2.42 -0.03 -0.52
C ILE A 123 3.91 -0.22 -0.76
N TRP A 124 4.25 -0.64 -1.96
CA TRP A 124 5.57 -1.00 -2.40
C TRP A 124 6.05 -0.05 -3.48
N ARG A 125 7.28 0.46 -3.33
CA ARG A 125 7.95 1.28 -4.35
C ARG A 125 9.24 0.60 -4.80
N ALA A 126 9.47 0.52 -6.11
CA ALA A 126 10.73 0.02 -6.63
C ALA A 126 11.87 1.02 -6.37
N ASP A 127 13.00 0.53 -5.90
CA ASP A 127 14.25 1.29 -5.80
C ASP A 127 14.94 1.40 -7.19
N ASN A 128 16.10 2.04 -7.23
CA ASN A 128 16.85 2.24 -8.48
C ASN A 128 17.32 0.93 -9.13
N ASP A 129 17.37 -0.16 -8.37
CA ASP A 129 17.70 -1.50 -8.87
C ASP A 129 16.46 -2.29 -9.28
N GLY A 130 15.27 -1.69 -9.20
CA GLY A 130 13.98 -2.31 -9.50
C GLY A 130 13.48 -3.25 -8.40
N LYS A 131 14.06 -3.19 -7.17
CA LYS A 131 13.62 -4.00 -6.04
C LYS A 131 12.55 -3.26 -5.26
N PHE A 132 11.45 -3.92 -4.97
CA PHE A 132 10.39 -3.35 -4.16
C PHE A 132 10.83 -3.16 -2.71
N LYS A 133 10.57 -1.97 -2.18
CA LYS A 133 10.74 -1.54 -0.80
C LYS A 133 9.40 -1.13 -0.22
N LEU A 134 9.19 -1.47 1.05
CA LEU A 134 7.96 -1.17 1.76
C LEU A 134 7.89 0.32 2.09
N LEU A 135 6.98 1.02 1.43
CA LEU A 135 6.80 2.46 1.55
C LEU A 135 5.76 2.81 2.60
N ILE A 136 4.64 2.08 2.66
CA ILE A 136 3.60 2.26 3.68
C ILE A 136 3.10 0.89 4.11
N ASN A 137 2.92 0.71 5.43
CA ASN A 137 2.22 -0.46 5.96
C ASN A 137 1.24 -0.02 7.04
N LEU A 138 0.04 -0.53 6.93
CA LEU A 138 -1.08 -0.25 7.82
C LEU A 138 -1.91 -1.52 7.96
N GLY A 139 -2.38 -1.82 9.16
CA GLY A 139 -3.30 -2.92 9.41
C GLY A 139 -4.51 -2.45 10.21
N ILE A 140 -5.60 -3.17 10.07
CA ILE A 140 -6.80 -3.07 10.89
C ILE A 140 -7.08 -4.40 11.58
N GLN A 141 -7.74 -4.35 12.72
CA GLN A 141 -8.19 -5.55 13.44
C GLN A 141 -9.69 -5.75 13.23
N HIS A 142 -10.09 -7.00 13.12
CA HIS A 142 -11.49 -7.44 13.09
C HIS A 142 -11.57 -8.90 13.57
N PRO A 143 -12.75 -9.43 13.90
CA PRO A 143 -12.91 -10.85 14.19
C PRO A 143 -12.41 -11.74 13.05
N GLU A 144 -12.06 -12.99 13.35
CA GLU A 144 -11.69 -13.95 12.31
C GLU A 144 -12.77 -14.02 11.24
N ALA A 145 -12.37 -13.87 9.98
CA ALA A 145 -13.30 -13.87 8.85
C ALA A 145 -13.89 -15.28 8.65
N GLU A 146 -15.21 -15.36 8.44
CA GLU A 146 -15.89 -16.62 8.18
C GLU A 146 -15.49 -17.24 6.84
N GLN A 147 -15.15 -16.40 5.85
CA GLN A 147 -14.77 -16.84 4.51
C GLN A 147 -13.58 -16.02 3.98
N ALA A 148 -12.66 -16.71 3.32
CA ALA A 148 -11.57 -16.04 2.64
C ALA A 148 -12.10 -15.16 1.50
N ALA A 149 -11.56 -13.96 1.38
CA ALA A 149 -11.84 -13.09 0.25
C ALA A 149 -11.30 -13.70 -1.07
N PRO A 150 -11.94 -13.45 -2.20
CA PRO A 150 -11.45 -13.92 -3.49
C PRO A 150 -10.12 -13.24 -3.84
N ILE A 151 -9.19 -14.02 -4.41
CA ILE A 151 -7.94 -13.48 -4.94
C ILE A 151 -8.24 -12.59 -6.14
N ASP A 152 -7.74 -11.35 -6.09
CA ASP A 152 -7.89 -10.35 -7.13
C ASP A 152 -6.56 -9.64 -7.39
N PHE A 153 -5.70 -10.27 -8.18
CA PHE A 153 -4.43 -9.72 -8.64
C PHE A 153 -4.57 -9.29 -10.10
N LYS A 154 -4.35 -8.00 -10.37
CA LYS A 154 -4.46 -7.47 -11.73
C LYS A 154 -3.25 -6.61 -12.08
N ASN A 155 -2.77 -6.78 -13.32
CA ASN A 155 -1.85 -5.85 -13.95
C ASN A 155 -2.59 -4.57 -14.31
N SER A 156 -1.85 -3.49 -14.57
CA SER A 156 -2.42 -2.29 -15.17
C SER A 156 -3.14 -2.59 -16.49
N ASP A 157 -4.24 -1.92 -16.75
CA ASP A 157 -4.96 -2.01 -18.03
C ASP A 157 -4.18 -1.39 -19.20
N LEU A 158 -3.16 -0.57 -18.91
CA LEU A 158 -2.27 -0.01 -19.91
C LEU A 158 -1.42 -1.12 -20.53
N LYS A 159 -1.32 -1.12 -21.88
CA LYS A 159 -0.64 -2.17 -22.64
C LYS A 159 0.87 -2.00 -22.73
N GLU A 160 1.36 -0.77 -22.54
CA GLU A 160 2.77 -0.43 -22.72
C GLU A 160 3.24 0.49 -21.58
N ARG A 161 4.53 0.42 -21.27
CA ARG A 161 5.14 1.35 -20.32
C ARG A 161 5.08 2.77 -20.86
N VAL A 162 4.82 3.70 -19.97
CA VAL A 162 4.73 5.13 -20.28
C VAL A 162 6.09 5.78 -20.03
N ALA A 163 6.49 6.70 -20.89
CA ALA A 163 7.71 7.48 -20.69
C ALA A 163 7.65 8.23 -19.34
N LEU A 164 8.76 8.25 -18.62
CA LEU A 164 8.86 8.93 -17.33
C LEU A 164 8.50 10.40 -17.47
N SER A 165 7.64 10.91 -16.60
CA SER A 165 7.34 12.33 -16.52
C SER A 165 8.61 13.11 -16.17
N LYS A 166 8.86 14.23 -16.85
CA LYS A 166 9.96 15.15 -16.51
C LYS A 166 9.68 15.94 -15.22
N ASP A 167 8.43 15.92 -14.73
CA ASP A 167 8.01 16.56 -13.49
C ASP A 167 7.50 15.53 -12.48
N PRO A 168 8.39 14.91 -11.67
CA PRO A 168 8.00 13.97 -10.63
C PRO A 168 7.19 14.64 -9.50
N PHE A 169 7.31 15.96 -9.31
CA PHE A 169 6.57 16.70 -8.29
C PHE A 169 5.15 17.06 -8.71
N GLY A 170 4.91 17.26 -10.02
CA GLY A 170 3.56 17.54 -10.54
C GLY A 170 2.58 16.42 -10.22
N GLY A 171 3.05 15.16 -10.24
CA GLY A 171 2.25 13.99 -9.91
C GLY A 171 1.71 13.96 -8.51
N LYS A 172 2.55 14.25 -7.52
CA LYS A 172 2.14 14.34 -6.12
C LYS A 172 1.06 15.40 -5.91
N LYS A 173 1.20 16.59 -6.52
CA LYS A 173 0.24 17.70 -6.40
C LYS A 173 -1.13 17.32 -6.94
N ILE A 174 -1.19 16.57 -8.05
CA ILE A 174 -2.46 16.11 -8.64
C ILE A 174 -3.20 15.22 -7.65
N ILE A 175 -2.53 14.23 -7.07
CA ILE A 175 -3.16 13.32 -6.11
C ILE A 175 -3.54 14.04 -4.83
N MET A 176 -2.69 14.93 -4.30
CA MET A 176 -3.02 15.80 -3.17
C MET A 176 -4.29 16.61 -3.43
N ALA A 177 -4.42 17.20 -4.63
CA ALA A 177 -5.61 17.98 -5.01
C ALA A 177 -6.86 17.09 -5.13
N THR A 178 -6.72 15.89 -5.72
CA THR A 178 -7.81 14.91 -5.85
C THR A 178 -8.31 14.46 -4.49
N ASP A 179 -7.38 14.09 -3.59
CA ASP A 179 -7.71 13.65 -2.24
C ASP A 179 -8.36 14.79 -1.41
N ASN A 180 -7.87 16.02 -1.54
CA ASN A 180 -8.48 17.19 -0.90
C ASN A 180 -9.89 17.48 -1.45
N LEU A 181 -10.11 17.29 -2.77
CA LEU A 181 -11.44 17.42 -3.36
C LEU A 181 -12.41 16.37 -2.81
N PHE A 182 -11.96 15.12 -2.71
CA PHE A 182 -12.74 14.07 -2.07
C PHE A 182 -13.04 14.40 -0.60
N ASN A 183 -12.03 14.82 0.18
CA ASN A 183 -12.19 15.22 1.58
C ASN A 183 -13.19 16.39 1.74
N HIS A 184 -13.15 17.35 0.84
CA HIS A 184 -14.16 18.43 0.83
C HIS A 184 -15.56 17.88 0.53
N SER A 185 -15.69 16.99 -0.46
CA SER A 185 -16.97 16.36 -0.82
C SER A 185 -17.55 15.54 0.34
N LEU A 186 -16.72 14.86 1.15
CA LEU A 186 -17.14 14.17 2.37
C LEU A 186 -17.86 15.08 3.35
N THR A 187 -17.43 16.35 3.48
CA THR A 187 -18.08 17.33 4.38
C THR A 187 -19.47 17.75 3.91
N LEU A 188 -19.75 17.65 2.62
CA LEU A 188 -21.05 17.96 2.03
C LEU A 188 -22.00 16.77 2.13
N SER A 189 -21.54 15.60 1.76
CA SER A 189 -22.28 14.33 1.89
C SER A 189 -21.31 13.15 1.73
N THR A 190 -21.14 12.36 2.78
CA THR A 190 -20.30 11.15 2.75
C THR A 190 -20.74 10.19 1.65
N LEU A 191 -22.02 9.88 1.57
CA LEU A 191 -22.57 8.97 0.56
C LEU A 191 -22.37 9.48 -0.88
N ALA A 192 -22.63 10.79 -1.11
CA ALA A 192 -22.43 11.36 -2.44
C ALA A 192 -20.95 11.37 -2.86
N ALA A 193 -20.05 11.66 -1.91
CA ALA A 193 -18.62 11.63 -2.16
C ALA A 193 -18.14 10.22 -2.56
N TYR A 194 -18.52 9.18 -1.81
CA TYR A 194 -18.16 7.81 -2.17
C TYR A 194 -18.79 7.36 -3.49
N LYS A 195 -20.04 7.72 -3.74
CA LYS A 195 -20.68 7.41 -5.03
C LYS A 195 -19.90 8.00 -6.22
N GLU A 196 -19.32 9.17 -6.06
CA GLU A 196 -18.57 9.85 -7.11
C GLU A 196 -17.15 9.30 -7.26
N PHE A 197 -16.46 9.02 -6.14
CA PHE A 197 -15.02 8.75 -6.17
C PHE A 197 -14.66 7.28 -6.01
N LEU A 198 -15.57 6.42 -5.56
CA LEU A 198 -15.24 5.01 -5.31
C LEU A 198 -15.28 4.21 -6.61
N SER A 199 -14.26 3.38 -6.83
CA SER A 199 -14.26 2.38 -7.90
C SER A 199 -15.39 1.36 -7.69
N ALA A 200 -15.94 0.84 -8.78
CA ALA A 200 -16.94 -0.23 -8.72
C ALA A 200 -16.41 -1.49 -8.00
N GLU A 201 -15.09 -1.75 -8.12
CA GLU A 201 -14.38 -2.86 -7.45
C GLU A 201 -13.76 -2.43 -6.11
N GLY A 202 -14.10 -1.24 -5.61
CA GLY A 202 -13.51 -0.65 -4.41
C GLY A 202 -13.57 -1.56 -3.20
N ARG A 203 -12.55 -1.47 -2.33
CA ARG A 203 -12.51 -2.14 -1.03
C ARG A 203 -12.44 -1.11 0.10
N TYR A 204 -13.14 -1.39 1.18
CA TYR A 204 -13.23 -0.52 2.35
C TYR A 204 -12.91 -1.31 3.61
N TYR A 205 -11.83 -0.91 4.29
CA TYR A 205 -11.33 -1.59 5.48
C TYR A 205 -11.55 -0.68 6.68
N PHE A 206 -12.44 -1.10 7.58
CA PHE A 206 -12.80 -0.34 8.76
C PHE A 206 -12.61 -1.21 10.03
N PRO A 207 -11.96 -0.70 11.09
CA PRO A 207 -11.69 -1.48 12.30
C PRO A 207 -12.95 -2.12 12.89
N GLY A 208 -12.83 -3.40 13.29
CA GLY A 208 -13.91 -4.18 13.82
C GLY A 208 -14.82 -4.88 12.79
N PHE A 209 -14.60 -4.66 11.50
CA PHE A 209 -15.38 -5.25 10.41
C PHE A 209 -14.48 -5.93 9.38
N GLU A 210 -14.97 -7.05 8.84
CA GLU A 210 -14.35 -7.67 7.66
C GLU A 210 -14.34 -6.70 6.47
N PRO A 211 -13.40 -6.86 5.50
CA PRO A 211 -13.36 -6.04 4.31
C PRO A 211 -14.68 -5.96 3.56
N VAL A 212 -15.18 -4.76 3.33
CA VAL A 212 -16.38 -4.54 2.50
C VAL A 212 -15.93 -4.35 1.05
N ILE A 213 -16.39 -5.22 0.15
CA ILE A 213 -15.94 -5.28 -1.24
C ILE A 213 -17.07 -4.91 -2.19
N GLY A 214 -16.81 -3.92 -3.06
CA GLY A 214 -17.73 -3.42 -4.08
C GLY A 214 -18.49 -2.17 -3.65
N GLN A 215 -18.63 -1.23 -4.58
CA GLN A 215 -19.22 0.10 -4.33
C GLN A 215 -20.60 0.03 -3.64
N ASP A 216 -21.51 -0.80 -4.14
CA ASP A 216 -22.87 -0.89 -3.58
C ASP A 216 -22.89 -1.37 -2.12
N LYS A 217 -22.03 -2.36 -1.79
CA LYS A 217 -21.90 -2.86 -0.42
C LYS A 217 -21.28 -1.83 0.50
N ILE A 218 -20.25 -1.11 0.03
CA ILE A 218 -19.60 -0.05 0.78
C ILE A 218 -20.57 1.10 1.07
N MET A 219 -21.33 1.51 0.06
CA MET A 219 -22.36 2.55 0.22
C MET A 219 -23.41 2.14 1.27
N LYS A 220 -23.89 0.88 1.17
CA LYS A 220 -24.84 0.33 2.14
C LYS A 220 -24.23 0.24 3.55
N PHE A 221 -22.97 -0.15 3.68
CA PHE A 221 -22.27 -0.20 4.96
C PHE A 221 -22.17 1.20 5.60
N ILE A 222 -21.74 2.21 4.84
CA ILE A 222 -21.62 3.59 5.30
C ILE A 222 -22.98 4.14 5.76
N ASP A 223 -24.04 3.85 5.02
CA ASP A 223 -25.42 4.27 5.35
C ASP A 223 -25.94 3.58 6.62
N ASN A 224 -25.80 2.25 6.69
CA ASN A 224 -26.27 1.47 7.84
C ASN A 224 -25.55 1.83 9.14
N GLU A 225 -24.25 2.11 9.08
CA GLU A 225 -23.43 2.49 10.23
C GLU A 225 -23.49 4.01 10.54
N ALA A 226 -24.30 4.75 9.78
CA ALA A 226 -24.45 6.21 9.90
C ALA A 226 -23.09 6.94 9.95
N ILE A 227 -22.16 6.55 9.07
CA ILE A 227 -20.81 7.06 9.02
C ILE A 227 -20.80 8.44 8.35
N THR A 228 -20.21 9.42 9.04
CA THR A 228 -19.81 10.70 8.44
C THR A 228 -18.33 10.95 8.69
N ILE A 229 -17.65 11.49 7.70
CA ILE A 229 -16.18 11.62 7.71
C ILE A 229 -15.79 13.06 7.43
N THR A 230 -14.84 13.56 8.22
CA THR A 230 -14.03 14.72 7.88
C THR A 230 -12.58 14.30 7.84
N ALA A 231 -11.85 14.65 6.80
CA ALA A 231 -10.48 14.18 6.64
C ALA A 231 -9.55 15.29 6.14
N THR A 232 -8.25 15.12 6.42
CA THR A 232 -7.19 16.03 6.00
C THR A 232 -6.04 15.22 5.45
N THR A 233 -5.65 15.49 4.21
CA THR A 233 -4.53 14.85 3.53
C THR A 233 -3.20 15.29 4.15
N THR A 234 -2.35 14.33 4.50
CA THR A 234 -1.00 14.58 4.97
C THR A 234 0.00 14.54 3.82
N ASP A 235 -0.04 13.48 3.03
CA ASP A 235 0.85 13.29 1.90
C ASP A 235 0.25 12.34 0.85
N ALA A 236 0.86 12.31 -0.35
CA ALA A 236 0.46 11.45 -1.44
C ALA A 236 1.66 11.09 -2.32
N GLY A 237 1.52 10.05 -3.12
CA GLY A 237 2.48 9.68 -4.14
C GLY A 237 1.79 8.99 -5.32
N ARG A 238 2.51 8.91 -6.43
CA ARG A 238 1.98 8.39 -7.68
C ARG A 238 3.04 7.64 -8.46
N ALA A 239 2.63 6.59 -9.16
CA ALA A 239 3.46 5.93 -10.15
C ALA A 239 3.86 6.88 -11.27
N SER A 240 5.03 6.66 -11.85
CA SER A 240 5.53 7.46 -12.98
C SER A 240 4.64 7.35 -14.22
N SER A 241 3.88 6.26 -14.34
CA SER A 241 2.93 5.99 -15.42
C SER A 241 1.56 6.65 -15.26
N ASN A 242 1.26 7.25 -14.13
CA ASN A 242 -0.01 7.92 -13.84
C ASN A 242 -1.25 7.00 -13.79
N ASP A 243 -1.09 5.73 -13.53
CA ASP A 243 -2.18 4.76 -13.48
C ASP A 243 -2.50 4.27 -12.06
N LEU A 244 -1.55 4.41 -11.12
CA LEU A 244 -1.69 4.03 -9.74
C LEU A 244 -1.11 5.10 -8.82
N ALA A 245 -1.79 5.36 -7.69
CA ALA A 245 -1.35 6.36 -6.72
C ALA A 245 -1.82 6.00 -5.29
N TYR A 246 -1.28 6.71 -4.31
CA TYR A 246 -1.74 6.63 -2.93
C TYR A 246 -1.82 8.01 -2.30
N SER A 247 -2.65 8.12 -1.28
CA SER A 247 -2.68 9.25 -0.33
C SER A 247 -2.85 8.72 1.08
N TYR A 248 -2.42 9.49 2.07
CA TYR A 248 -2.71 9.21 3.47
C TYR A 248 -2.91 10.49 4.26
N GLY A 249 -3.58 10.36 5.40
CA GLY A 249 -3.87 11.50 6.25
C GLY A 249 -4.58 11.12 7.53
N LYS A 250 -5.26 12.10 8.11
CA LYS A 250 -6.06 11.94 9.32
C LYS A 250 -7.52 12.12 9.00
N ALA A 251 -8.36 11.33 9.65
CA ALA A 251 -9.81 11.43 9.54
C ALA A 251 -10.43 11.46 10.92
N ARG A 252 -11.49 12.25 11.08
CA ARG A 252 -12.41 12.19 12.20
C ARG A 252 -13.70 11.59 11.67
N ILE A 253 -14.09 10.47 12.25
CA ILE A 253 -15.25 9.70 11.84
C ILE A 253 -16.27 9.72 12.96
N LYS A 254 -17.51 10.10 12.59
CA LYS A 254 -18.68 9.95 13.43
C LYS A 254 -19.46 8.74 12.94
N LYS A 255 -19.70 7.78 13.84
CA LYS A 255 -20.51 6.59 13.65
C LYS A 255 -21.64 6.60 14.67
N GLY A 256 -22.86 6.92 14.21
CA GLY A 256 -23.93 7.25 15.15
C GLY A 256 -23.58 8.44 16.05
N ASP A 257 -23.51 8.24 17.36
CA ASP A 257 -23.11 9.30 18.33
C ASP A 257 -21.63 9.22 18.73
N ILE A 258 -20.89 8.19 18.27
CA ILE A 258 -19.48 8.01 18.59
C ILE A 258 -18.62 8.77 17.59
N VAL A 259 -17.66 9.52 18.10
CA VAL A 259 -16.68 10.27 17.27
C VAL A 259 -15.29 9.79 17.68
N SER A 260 -14.51 9.32 16.68
CA SER A 260 -13.15 8.84 16.89
C SER A 260 -12.21 9.37 15.81
N ASP A 261 -10.93 9.46 16.15
CA ASP A 261 -9.88 9.89 15.23
C ASP A 261 -9.15 8.68 14.63
N TYR A 262 -8.86 8.77 13.34
CA TYR A 262 -8.23 7.72 12.54
C TYR A 262 -7.09 8.27 11.69
N ASN A 263 -6.15 7.41 11.37
CA ASN A 263 -5.34 7.58 10.16
C ASN A 263 -6.04 6.89 9.00
N TYR A 264 -5.86 7.39 7.79
CA TYR A 264 -6.33 6.70 6.59
C TYR A 264 -5.21 6.54 5.57
N VAL A 265 -5.34 5.51 4.75
CA VAL A 265 -4.59 5.32 3.49
C VAL A 265 -5.59 5.02 2.40
N ARG A 266 -5.44 5.67 1.24
CA ARG A 266 -6.22 5.45 0.02
C ARG A 266 -5.31 5.02 -1.11
N ILE A 267 -5.75 4.03 -1.84
CA ILE A 267 -5.17 3.66 -3.14
C ILE A 267 -6.09 4.21 -4.21
N TRP A 268 -5.49 4.91 -5.15
CA TRP A 268 -6.16 5.53 -6.28
C TRP A 268 -5.74 4.83 -7.57
N GLU A 269 -6.71 4.51 -8.41
CA GLU A 269 -6.51 3.96 -9.75
C GLU A 269 -7.21 4.85 -10.77
N ILE A 270 -6.59 5.03 -11.93
CA ILE A 270 -7.19 5.81 -13.01
C ILE A 270 -8.06 4.89 -13.87
N ASP A 271 -9.26 5.34 -14.21
CA ASP A 271 -10.14 4.60 -15.14
C ASP A 271 -9.89 4.97 -16.61
N ALA A 272 -10.61 4.31 -17.51
CA ALA A 272 -10.52 4.55 -18.95
C ALA A 272 -10.92 5.98 -19.37
N SER A 273 -11.62 6.72 -18.52
CA SER A 273 -11.97 8.14 -18.74
C SER A 273 -10.92 9.11 -18.19
N HIS A 274 -9.81 8.59 -17.67
CA HIS A 274 -8.75 9.32 -16.98
C HIS A 274 -9.19 9.98 -15.67
N LYS A 275 -10.19 9.44 -15.02
CA LYS A 275 -10.64 9.85 -13.69
C LYS A 275 -9.98 8.98 -12.62
N TRP A 276 -9.50 9.61 -11.54
CA TRP A 276 -8.99 8.93 -10.36
C TRP A 276 -10.14 8.45 -9.49
N ASN A 277 -10.16 7.15 -9.21
CA ASN A 277 -11.14 6.52 -8.33
C ASN A 277 -10.44 5.82 -7.17
N ILE A 278 -11.08 5.79 -6.00
CA ILE A 278 -10.59 5.09 -4.82
C ILE A 278 -10.81 3.59 -5.03
N LEU A 279 -9.72 2.85 -5.16
CA LEU A 279 -9.73 1.40 -5.30
C LEU A 279 -9.72 0.71 -3.93
N LEU A 280 -9.02 1.28 -2.96
CA LEU A 280 -8.99 0.80 -1.58
C LEU A 280 -8.90 1.98 -0.63
N GLU A 281 -9.69 1.96 0.44
CA GLU A 281 -9.55 2.84 1.58
C GLU A 281 -9.47 2.03 2.87
N VAL A 282 -8.53 2.37 3.72
CA VAL A 282 -8.33 1.74 5.02
C VAL A 282 -8.21 2.79 6.11
N PHE A 283 -8.88 2.55 7.23
CA PHE A 283 -8.80 3.40 8.43
C PHE A 283 -8.16 2.62 9.59
N SER A 284 -7.24 3.26 10.30
CA SER A 284 -6.65 2.71 11.52
C SER A 284 -6.89 3.66 12.67
N SER A 285 -7.40 3.15 13.80
CA SER A 285 -7.65 3.96 15.00
C SER A 285 -6.37 4.63 15.49
N VAL A 286 -6.49 5.89 15.94
CA VAL A 286 -5.39 6.62 16.62
C VAL A 286 -5.38 6.33 18.11
N GLU A 287 -6.48 5.83 18.66
CA GLU A 287 -6.57 5.41 20.05
C GLU A 287 -5.85 4.08 20.23
N ASN A 288 -4.98 3.98 21.24
CA ASN A 288 -4.35 2.71 21.61
C ASN A 288 -5.44 1.77 22.14
N GLU A 289 -5.69 0.71 21.41
CA GLU A 289 -6.43 -0.44 21.92
C GLU A 289 -5.62 -1.19 22.97
#